data_334ea59be468efb260119498e02162e7
#
_entry.id   334ea59be468efb260119498e02162e7
#
_cell.length_a   1.000
_cell.length_b   1.000
_cell.length_c   1.000
_cell.angle_alpha   90.00
_cell.angle_beta   90.00
_cell.angle_gamma   90.00
#
_symmetry.space_group_name_H-M   'P 1'
#
loop_
_entity.id
_entity.type
_entity.pdbx_description
1 polymer ?
#
loop_
_entity_poly.entity_id
_entity_poly.type
_entity_poly.pdbx_seq_one_letter_code
_entity_poly.pdbx_strand_id
1 'polypeptide(L)'
;PIATPDFFGANPEEARYAADLASVISNNFANSTPFKVVKKSAYLQTPAQLNQQGPVFPDWRGINADALLTGSVALTGDGQLKVEYRLYDTQSEQQLVGRRYTVDTRFWRHIAHRISDDIYQELTGEPGYFATRIVHIGETKGIEKGKGTMKKLCVMDQDSANYQCLTDGSSLVLSPRFNPNLQKIIYMSYANGLPRLYFLDMPTGQQTIIGDFEGLNSTPRFNAKGTKVAMTLTQGHEGNPEIYEMDMGSRTLKRLTYHRGIDTSPSYSPEGDKIVFNSDRGGQPALYTMNTDGSNVTRLTYGDGRYYAPAWSPRGDLIAFVKELRGVFHIGVIDPQGGEERLLTDSYMDDSPTWAPNGRVLVFSRQKSRSDISRLYTIDLTGYNLRELPTPTNATDPAWSPLIK
;
A
#
# COMPACT_ATOMS: atom_id res chain seq x y z
N PRO A 1 16.18 -8.10 18.09
CA PRO A 1 15.05 -9.05 18.11
C PRO A 1 13.94 -8.60 19.07
N ILE A 2 12.65 -8.91 18.74
CA ILE A 2 11.49 -8.55 19.56
C ILE A 2 10.73 -9.80 20.00
N ALA A 3 10.35 -9.86 21.27
CA ALA A 3 9.46 -10.86 21.83
C ALA A 3 8.03 -10.32 21.95
N THR A 4 7.07 -11.08 21.43
CA THR A 4 5.65 -10.73 21.36
C THR A 4 4.80 -11.86 21.98
N PRO A 5 4.91 -12.11 23.30
CA PRO A 5 4.06 -13.09 23.96
C PRO A 5 2.58 -12.72 23.80
N ASP A 6 1.70 -13.72 23.98
CA ASP A 6 0.27 -13.45 24.02
C ASP A 6 -0.05 -12.45 25.14
N PHE A 7 -1.01 -11.60 24.93
CA PHE A 7 -1.50 -10.69 25.95
C PHE A 7 -2.30 -11.46 27.01
N PHE A 8 -2.47 -10.90 28.16
CA PHE A 8 -3.29 -11.50 29.21
C PHE A 8 -4.78 -11.19 28.99
N GLY A 9 -5.63 -12.20 29.17
CA GLY A 9 -7.09 -12.08 29.26
C GLY A 9 -7.58 -12.88 30.46
N ALA A 10 -8.47 -12.30 31.27
CA ALA A 10 -8.92 -12.89 32.53
C ALA A 10 -9.92 -14.03 32.37
N ASN A 11 -10.59 -14.12 31.23
CA ASN A 11 -11.54 -15.17 30.88
C ASN A 11 -11.28 -15.72 29.46
N PRO A 12 -11.91 -16.84 29.05
CA PRO A 12 -11.64 -17.46 27.76
C PRO A 12 -11.87 -16.55 26.54
N GLU A 13 -12.84 -15.67 26.57
CA GLU A 13 -13.12 -14.75 25.47
C GLU A 13 -12.06 -13.66 25.36
N GLU A 14 -11.69 -13.03 26.47
CA GLU A 14 -10.60 -12.07 26.55
C GLU A 14 -9.25 -12.70 26.16
N ALA A 15 -8.97 -13.93 26.62
CA ALA A 15 -7.77 -14.67 26.25
C ALA A 15 -7.69 -14.97 24.75
N ARG A 16 -8.82 -15.21 24.10
CA ARG A 16 -8.87 -15.36 22.63
C ARG A 16 -8.48 -14.06 21.94
N TYR A 17 -9.09 -12.94 22.28
CA TYR A 17 -8.70 -11.63 21.71
C TYR A 17 -7.24 -11.30 21.99
N ALA A 18 -6.75 -11.63 23.17
CA ALA A 18 -5.37 -11.42 23.58
C ALA A 18 -4.37 -12.18 22.71
N ALA A 19 -4.65 -13.45 22.42
CA ALA A 19 -3.85 -14.30 21.54
C ALA A 19 -3.94 -13.83 20.08
N ASP A 20 -5.14 -13.49 19.61
CA ASP A 20 -5.37 -13.01 18.24
C ASP A 20 -4.62 -11.69 17.97
N LEU A 21 -4.70 -10.72 18.91
CA LEU A 21 -3.95 -9.46 18.83
C LEU A 21 -2.44 -9.69 18.77
N ALA A 22 -1.90 -10.51 19.70
CA ALA A 22 -0.47 -10.82 19.72
C ALA A 22 -0.01 -11.53 18.45
N SER A 23 -0.84 -12.41 17.89
CA SER A 23 -0.57 -13.10 16.63
C SER A 23 -0.46 -12.13 15.45
N VAL A 24 -1.40 -11.18 15.31
CA VAL A 24 -1.34 -10.17 14.25
C VAL A 24 -0.11 -9.28 14.40
N ILE A 25 0.20 -8.82 15.62
CA ILE A 25 1.38 -7.99 15.90
C ILE A 25 2.67 -8.76 15.56
N SER A 26 2.76 -10.00 16.00
CA SER A 26 3.90 -10.88 15.71
C SER A 26 4.10 -11.06 14.20
N ASN A 27 3.02 -11.30 13.45
CA ASN A 27 3.05 -11.45 12.00
C ASN A 27 3.47 -10.14 11.30
N ASN A 28 2.99 -8.98 11.76
CA ASN A 28 3.41 -7.69 11.23
C ASN A 28 4.93 -7.52 11.33
N PHE A 29 5.52 -7.82 12.49
CA PHE A 29 6.97 -7.70 12.67
C PHE A 29 7.76 -8.79 11.94
N ALA A 30 7.28 -10.03 11.92
CA ALA A 30 7.93 -11.12 11.18
C ALA A 30 7.99 -10.85 9.66
N ASN A 31 7.03 -10.07 9.15
CA ASN A 31 6.94 -9.66 7.75
C ASN A 31 7.54 -8.26 7.49
N SER A 32 8.25 -7.70 8.43
CA SER A 32 8.85 -6.36 8.35
C SER A 32 10.37 -6.45 8.52
N THR A 33 11.12 -5.88 7.60
CA THR A 33 12.58 -6.02 7.53
C THR A 33 13.34 -5.61 8.81
N PRO A 34 12.96 -4.54 9.55
CA PRO A 34 13.71 -4.13 10.75
C PRO A 34 13.66 -5.12 11.92
N PHE A 35 12.70 -6.08 11.91
CA PHE A 35 12.45 -6.91 13.09
C PHE A 35 12.76 -8.38 12.86
N LYS A 36 13.24 -9.03 13.92
CA LYS A 36 13.33 -10.47 14.04
C LYS A 36 12.50 -10.91 15.23
N VAL A 37 11.41 -11.63 14.99
CA VAL A 37 10.52 -12.10 16.07
C VAL A 37 11.14 -13.32 16.74
N VAL A 38 11.22 -13.29 18.07
CA VAL A 38 11.66 -14.42 18.89
C VAL A 38 10.56 -15.49 18.92
N LYS A 39 10.92 -16.75 18.72
CA LYS A 39 9.96 -17.85 18.71
C LYS A 39 9.24 -18.00 20.05
N LYS A 40 7.92 -18.14 20.03
CA LYS A 40 7.09 -18.31 21.25
C LYS A 40 7.53 -19.51 22.12
N SER A 41 8.07 -20.58 21.50
CA SER A 41 8.56 -21.75 22.22
C SER A 41 9.78 -21.48 23.10
N ALA A 42 10.44 -20.35 22.95
CA ALA A 42 11.57 -19.94 23.79
C ALA A 42 11.13 -19.14 25.03
N TYR A 43 9.88 -18.70 25.12
CA TYR A 43 9.40 -17.86 26.22
C TYR A 43 9.32 -18.64 27.53
N LEU A 44 9.89 -18.06 28.58
CA LEU A 44 9.93 -18.67 29.93
C LEU A 44 8.79 -18.19 30.84
N GLN A 45 8.25 -16.99 30.56
CA GLN A 45 7.11 -16.46 31.31
C GLN A 45 5.81 -16.59 30.50
N THR A 46 4.74 -16.99 31.19
CA THR A 46 3.39 -17.01 30.65
C THR A 46 2.75 -15.61 30.66
N PRO A 47 1.68 -15.35 29.86
CA PRO A 47 0.94 -14.10 29.91
C PRO A 47 0.42 -13.73 31.29
N ALA A 48 -0.02 -14.74 32.08
CA ALA A 48 -0.50 -14.53 33.46
C ALA A 48 0.63 -14.07 34.39
N GLN A 49 1.81 -14.70 34.30
CA GLN A 49 3.00 -14.29 35.07
C GLN A 49 3.43 -12.86 34.70
N LEU A 50 3.47 -12.52 33.43
CA LEU A 50 3.79 -11.18 32.94
C LEU A 50 2.80 -10.13 33.49
N ASN A 51 1.53 -10.45 33.51
CA ASN A 51 0.49 -9.54 34.02
C ASN A 51 0.53 -9.36 35.56
N GLN A 52 0.84 -10.42 36.31
CA GLN A 52 0.83 -10.41 37.77
C GLN A 52 2.12 -9.88 38.40
N GLN A 53 3.26 -10.26 37.82
CA GLN A 53 4.59 -10.04 38.42
C GLN A 53 5.45 -9.05 37.60
N GLY A 54 5.03 -8.74 36.38
CA GLY A 54 5.85 -8.02 35.41
C GLY A 54 6.93 -8.89 34.76
N PRO A 55 7.75 -8.30 33.88
CA PRO A 55 8.81 -9.03 33.19
C PRO A 55 9.98 -9.39 34.10
N VAL A 56 10.46 -10.61 34.00
CA VAL A 56 11.76 -11.05 34.54
C VAL A 56 12.80 -10.87 33.44
N PHE A 57 13.38 -9.69 33.35
CA PHE A 57 14.23 -9.28 32.21
C PHE A 57 15.40 -10.23 31.92
N PRO A 58 16.10 -10.84 32.90
CA PRO A 58 17.14 -11.84 32.61
C PRO A 58 16.66 -13.00 31.74
N ASP A 59 15.42 -13.47 31.91
CA ASP A 59 14.84 -14.55 31.12
C ASP A 59 14.71 -14.16 29.65
N TRP A 60 14.30 -12.91 29.38
CA TRP A 60 14.14 -12.37 28.03
C TRP A 60 15.47 -12.08 27.35
N ARG A 61 16.45 -11.58 28.08
CA ARG A 61 17.84 -11.45 27.58
C ARG A 61 18.46 -12.80 27.23
N GLY A 62 18.19 -13.82 28.05
CA GLY A 62 18.68 -15.18 27.82
C GLY A 62 18.23 -15.81 26.51
N ILE A 63 17.10 -15.37 25.96
CA ILE A 63 16.59 -15.79 24.63
C ILE A 63 16.87 -14.76 23.52
N ASN A 64 17.75 -13.80 23.77
CA ASN A 64 18.16 -12.74 22.84
C ASN A 64 16.98 -11.84 22.37
N ALA A 65 16.04 -11.53 23.24
CA ALA A 65 15.05 -10.49 22.99
C ALA A 65 15.61 -9.14 23.44
N ASP A 66 15.77 -8.19 22.53
CA ASP A 66 16.18 -6.81 22.85
C ASP A 66 14.97 -5.96 23.27
N ALA A 67 13.81 -6.25 22.68
CA ALA A 67 12.55 -5.63 23.02
C ALA A 67 11.52 -6.67 23.44
N LEU A 68 10.68 -6.34 24.44
CA LEU A 68 9.60 -7.16 24.95
C LEU A 68 8.30 -6.38 24.92
N LEU A 69 7.32 -6.91 24.19
CA LEU A 69 5.95 -6.42 24.19
C LEU A 69 5.12 -7.21 25.19
N THR A 70 4.46 -6.54 26.13
CA THR A 70 3.48 -7.14 27.03
C THR A 70 2.13 -6.44 26.89
N GLY A 71 1.05 -7.08 27.27
CA GLY A 71 -0.27 -6.44 27.22
C GLY A 71 -1.36 -7.23 27.91
N SER A 72 -2.50 -6.57 28.04
CA SER A 72 -3.72 -7.17 28.59
C SER A 72 -4.95 -6.74 27.79
N VAL A 73 -5.94 -7.60 27.78
CA VAL A 73 -7.22 -7.40 27.11
C VAL A 73 -8.34 -7.62 28.11
N ALA A 74 -9.31 -6.72 28.14
CA ALA A 74 -10.51 -6.84 28.92
C ALA A 74 -11.74 -6.42 28.09
N LEU A 75 -12.86 -7.10 28.30
CA LEU A 75 -14.17 -6.67 27.82
C LEU A 75 -14.82 -5.76 28.87
N THR A 76 -15.28 -4.60 28.43
CA THR A 76 -16.01 -3.68 29.30
C THR A 76 -17.49 -4.08 29.42
N GLY A 77 -18.18 -3.58 30.42
CA GLY A 77 -19.60 -3.94 30.64
C GLY A 77 -20.55 -3.50 29.52
N ASP A 78 -20.12 -2.57 28.65
CA ASP A 78 -20.82 -2.12 27.44
C ASP A 78 -20.37 -2.86 26.17
N GLY A 79 -19.58 -3.93 26.31
CA GLY A 79 -19.16 -4.80 25.22
C GLY A 79 -18.02 -4.24 24.34
N GLN A 80 -17.30 -3.23 24.82
CA GLN A 80 -16.10 -2.74 24.14
C GLN A 80 -14.87 -3.54 24.55
N LEU A 81 -13.86 -3.53 23.67
CA LEU A 81 -12.55 -4.14 23.89
C LEU A 81 -11.58 -3.08 24.41
N LYS A 82 -11.08 -3.27 25.61
CA LYS A 82 -10.01 -2.48 26.22
C LYS A 82 -8.70 -3.23 26.08
N VAL A 83 -7.72 -2.63 25.40
CA VAL A 83 -6.39 -3.19 25.17
C VAL A 83 -5.35 -2.26 25.78
N GLU A 84 -4.56 -2.78 26.69
CA GLU A 84 -3.39 -2.09 27.24
C GLU A 84 -2.12 -2.82 26.80
N TYR A 85 -1.07 -2.07 26.42
CA TYR A 85 0.21 -2.68 26.09
C TYR A 85 1.37 -1.83 26.63
N ARG A 86 2.51 -2.48 26.81
CA ARG A 86 3.79 -1.89 27.19
C ARG A 86 4.90 -2.54 26.39
N LEU A 87 5.80 -1.71 25.88
CA LEU A 87 7.04 -2.12 25.24
C LEU A 87 8.19 -1.80 26.17
N TYR A 88 9.06 -2.77 26.38
CA TYR A 88 10.25 -2.62 27.20
C TYR A 88 11.52 -2.87 26.37
N ASP A 89 12.57 -2.11 26.68
CA ASP A 89 13.95 -2.48 26.36
C ASP A 89 14.44 -3.45 27.43
N THR A 90 14.86 -4.63 27.03
CA THR A 90 15.24 -5.70 27.97
C THR A 90 16.62 -5.48 28.59
N GLN A 91 17.49 -4.69 27.92
CA GLN A 91 18.84 -4.40 28.42
C GLN A 91 18.82 -3.33 29.50
N SER A 92 18.13 -2.22 29.24
CA SER A 92 17.96 -1.12 30.20
C SER A 92 16.85 -1.35 31.21
N GLU A 93 15.99 -2.35 30.99
CA GLU A 93 14.80 -2.68 31.80
C GLU A 93 13.76 -1.54 31.83
N GLN A 94 13.87 -0.59 30.90
CA GLN A 94 12.99 0.58 30.85
C GLN A 94 11.78 0.33 29.96
N GLN A 95 10.63 0.87 30.36
CA GLN A 95 9.46 0.95 29.51
C GLN A 95 9.67 2.07 28.47
N LEU A 96 9.69 1.70 27.18
CA LEU A 96 9.84 2.64 26.08
C LEU A 96 8.51 3.32 25.75
N VAL A 97 7.43 2.55 25.65
CA VAL A 97 6.09 3.07 25.38
C VAL A 97 5.03 2.23 26.08
N GLY A 98 3.91 2.85 26.43
CA GLY A 98 2.72 2.17 26.93
C GLY A 98 1.49 2.98 26.59
N ARG A 99 0.47 2.30 26.04
CA ARG A 99 -0.80 2.93 25.66
C ARG A 99 -2.00 2.04 25.97
N ARG A 100 -3.16 2.66 25.94
CA ARG A 100 -4.47 2.02 26.10
C ARG A 100 -5.36 2.41 24.95
N TYR A 101 -6.07 1.42 24.41
CA TYR A 101 -7.14 1.60 23.43
C TYR A 101 -8.45 1.04 23.98
N THR A 102 -9.56 1.70 23.67
CA THR A 102 -10.91 1.20 23.94
C THR A 102 -11.71 1.35 22.66
N VAL A 103 -12.18 0.24 22.12
CA VAL A 103 -12.84 0.19 20.81
C VAL A 103 -13.93 -0.86 20.79
N ASP A 104 -14.87 -0.76 19.85
CA ASP A 104 -15.79 -1.84 19.51
C ASP A 104 -15.01 -3.11 19.13
N THR A 105 -15.48 -4.28 19.57
CA THR A 105 -14.82 -5.57 19.34
C THR A 105 -14.55 -5.88 17.87
N ARG A 106 -15.37 -5.41 16.95
CA ARG A 106 -15.14 -5.59 15.50
C ARG A 106 -13.87 -4.94 14.99
N PHE A 107 -13.28 -3.98 15.71
CA PHE A 107 -12.05 -3.28 15.35
C PHE A 107 -10.79 -3.86 16.01
N TRP A 108 -10.88 -5.02 16.67
CA TRP A 108 -9.76 -5.63 17.37
C TRP A 108 -8.50 -5.77 16.50
N ARG A 109 -8.69 -6.18 15.24
CA ARG A 109 -7.58 -6.35 14.30
C ARG A 109 -6.93 -5.02 13.93
N HIS A 110 -7.72 -3.98 13.72
CA HIS A 110 -7.21 -2.64 13.46
C HIS A 110 -6.35 -2.13 14.62
N ILE A 111 -6.73 -2.40 15.89
CA ILE A 111 -5.92 -2.05 17.06
C ILE A 111 -4.60 -2.82 17.08
N ALA A 112 -4.57 -4.09 16.68
CA ALA A 112 -3.31 -4.83 16.56
C ALA A 112 -2.35 -4.16 15.57
N HIS A 113 -2.85 -3.69 14.44
CA HIS A 113 -2.05 -2.94 13.46
C HIS A 113 -1.59 -1.58 14.01
N ARG A 114 -2.47 -0.85 14.73
CA ARG A 114 -2.11 0.42 15.38
C ARG A 114 -1.01 0.25 16.44
N ILE A 115 -1.09 -0.79 17.25
CA ILE A 115 -0.02 -1.14 18.22
C ILE A 115 1.29 -1.43 17.48
N SER A 116 1.21 -2.15 16.36
CA SER A 116 2.40 -2.41 15.53
C SER A 116 3.01 -1.11 14.97
N ASP A 117 2.19 -0.15 14.54
CA ASP A 117 2.66 1.15 14.06
C ASP A 117 3.32 1.97 15.16
N ASP A 118 2.72 2.00 16.36
CA ASP A 118 3.29 2.68 17.53
C ASP A 118 4.69 2.11 17.88
N ILE A 119 4.80 0.77 17.91
CA ILE A 119 6.06 0.08 18.23
C ILE A 119 7.09 0.26 17.11
N TYR A 120 6.65 0.21 15.86
CA TYR A 120 7.53 0.47 14.71
C TYR A 120 8.15 1.85 14.81
N GLN A 121 7.33 2.87 15.07
CA GLN A 121 7.79 4.24 15.22
C GLN A 121 8.73 4.42 16.41
N GLU A 122 8.43 3.79 17.56
CA GLU A 122 9.27 3.87 18.76
C GLU A 122 10.66 3.27 18.53
N LEU A 123 10.73 2.11 17.86
CA LEU A 123 11.98 1.38 17.68
C LEU A 123 12.80 1.82 16.46
N THR A 124 12.17 2.44 15.45
CA THR A 124 12.86 2.83 14.21
C THR A 124 12.94 4.33 14.01
N GLY A 125 12.15 5.13 14.72
CA GLY A 125 12.00 6.57 14.52
C GLY A 125 11.16 6.93 13.28
N GLU A 126 10.63 5.96 12.54
CA GLU A 126 9.85 6.16 11.31
C GLU A 126 8.39 5.76 11.52
N PRO A 127 7.44 6.39 10.80
CA PRO A 127 6.04 5.98 10.85
C PRO A 127 5.85 4.51 10.46
N GLY A 128 4.94 3.82 11.11
CA GLY A 128 4.52 2.49 10.69
C GLY A 128 3.67 2.51 9.42
N TYR A 129 3.24 1.33 8.97
CA TYR A 129 2.41 1.15 7.77
C TYR A 129 1.41 -0.01 7.90
N PHE A 130 1.24 -0.55 9.10
CA PHE A 130 0.44 -1.76 9.32
C PHE A 130 -1.06 -1.46 9.36
N ALA A 131 -1.49 -0.33 9.95
CA ALA A 131 -2.90 0.08 9.95
C ALA A 131 -3.30 0.67 8.60
N THR A 132 -3.17 -0.13 7.53
CA THR A 132 -3.43 0.26 6.15
C THR A 132 -4.17 -0.83 5.38
N ARG A 133 -4.67 -0.48 4.20
CA ARG A 133 -5.33 -1.38 3.26
C ARG A 133 -4.69 -1.31 1.89
N ILE A 134 -4.90 -2.36 1.12
CA ILE A 134 -4.54 -2.43 -0.29
C ILE A 134 -5.81 -2.61 -1.09
N VAL A 135 -6.08 -1.67 -2.01
CA VAL A 135 -7.09 -1.83 -3.05
C VAL A 135 -6.42 -2.39 -4.30
N HIS A 136 -7.10 -3.25 -5.02
CA HIS A 136 -6.58 -3.85 -6.25
C HIS A 136 -7.72 -4.28 -7.18
N ILE A 137 -7.37 -4.67 -8.39
CA ILE A 137 -8.29 -5.31 -9.32
C ILE A 137 -8.20 -6.82 -9.15
N GLY A 138 -9.29 -7.43 -8.68
CA GLY A 138 -9.46 -8.88 -8.65
C GLY A 138 -10.02 -9.37 -9.98
N GLU A 139 -9.40 -10.40 -10.57
CA GLU A 139 -9.78 -10.92 -11.88
C GLU A 139 -10.24 -12.37 -11.78
N THR A 140 -11.43 -12.67 -12.31
CA THR A 140 -11.99 -14.02 -12.42
C THR A 140 -12.38 -14.32 -13.85
N LYS A 141 -12.19 -15.57 -14.29
CA LYS A 141 -12.74 -16.00 -15.59
C LYS A 141 -14.27 -15.98 -15.52
N GLY A 142 -14.91 -15.44 -16.55
CA GLY A 142 -16.37 -15.49 -16.67
C GLY A 142 -16.87 -16.93 -16.66
N ILE A 143 -17.95 -17.19 -15.89
CA ILE A 143 -18.53 -18.52 -15.72
C ILE A 143 -19.21 -18.98 -17.02
N GLU A 144 -19.70 -18.06 -17.83
CA GLU A 144 -20.38 -18.37 -19.09
C GLU A 144 -19.38 -18.44 -20.25
N LYS A 145 -19.55 -19.45 -21.12
CA LYS A 145 -18.76 -19.64 -22.34
C LYS A 145 -18.87 -18.41 -23.24
N GLY A 146 -17.75 -17.67 -23.42
CA GLY A 146 -17.74 -16.43 -24.20
C GLY A 146 -17.70 -15.13 -23.39
N LYS A 147 -17.94 -15.16 -22.09
CA LYS A 147 -17.68 -14.02 -21.21
C LYS A 147 -16.18 -13.94 -20.89
N GLY A 148 -15.58 -12.80 -21.22
CA GLY A 148 -14.17 -12.48 -20.92
C GLY A 148 -13.89 -12.49 -19.42
N THR A 149 -12.68 -12.10 -19.03
CA THR A 149 -12.28 -11.94 -17.64
C THR A 149 -13.11 -10.84 -16.97
N MET A 150 -13.77 -11.17 -15.86
CA MET A 150 -14.45 -10.18 -15.01
C MET A 150 -13.44 -9.52 -14.09
N LYS A 151 -13.48 -8.19 -14.01
CA LYS A 151 -12.63 -7.38 -13.15
C LYS A 151 -13.45 -6.73 -12.06
N LYS A 152 -13.02 -6.88 -10.82
CA LYS A 152 -13.69 -6.32 -9.63
C LYS A 152 -12.73 -5.43 -8.86
N LEU A 153 -13.24 -4.34 -8.33
CA LEU A 153 -12.54 -3.53 -7.35
C LEU A 153 -12.59 -4.25 -6.01
N CYS A 154 -11.46 -4.68 -5.49
CA CYS A 154 -11.37 -5.42 -4.23
C CYS A 154 -10.40 -4.71 -3.27
N VAL A 155 -10.63 -4.90 -1.97
CA VAL A 155 -9.82 -4.31 -0.90
C VAL A 155 -9.54 -5.36 0.17
N MET A 156 -8.38 -5.26 0.82
CA MET A 156 -7.95 -6.10 1.93
C MET A 156 -7.04 -5.29 2.86
N ASP A 157 -6.86 -5.76 4.10
CA ASP A 157 -5.80 -5.25 4.96
C ASP A 157 -4.42 -5.55 4.36
N GLN A 158 -3.38 -4.83 4.77
CA GLN A 158 -2.03 -4.99 4.20
C GLN A 158 -1.43 -6.40 4.36
N ASP A 159 -2.00 -7.22 5.22
CA ASP A 159 -1.61 -8.62 5.47
C ASP A 159 -2.57 -9.64 4.83
N SER A 160 -3.38 -9.20 3.87
CA SER A 160 -4.38 -9.97 3.11
C SER A 160 -5.64 -10.37 3.88
N ALA A 161 -5.80 -9.95 5.15
CA ALA A 161 -7.03 -10.19 5.89
C ALA A 161 -8.17 -9.27 5.41
N ASN A 162 -9.38 -9.57 5.85
CA ASN A 162 -10.59 -8.77 5.58
C ASN A 162 -10.81 -8.50 4.08
N TYR A 163 -10.46 -9.46 3.23
CA TYR A 163 -10.66 -9.38 1.79
C TYR A 163 -12.13 -9.23 1.44
N GLN A 164 -12.45 -8.22 0.64
CA GLN A 164 -13.78 -8.01 0.09
C GLN A 164 -13.73 -7.30 -1.27
N CYS A 165 -14.70 -7.59 -2.15
CA CYS A 165 -14.84 -6.85 -3.40
C CYS A 165 -15.97 -5.82 -3.28
N LEU A 166 -15.69 -4.62 -3.74
CA LEU A 166 -16.54 -3.42 -3.64
C LEU A 166 -17.43 -3.26 -4.88
N THR A 167 -17.14 -3.99 -5.97
CA THR A 167 -17.95 -4.05 -7.19
C THR A 167 -18.25 -5.49 -7.57
N ASP A 168 -19.33 -5.70 -8.32
CA ASP A 168 -19.83 -7.04 -8.68
C ASP A 168 -19.15 -7.65 -9.92
N GLY A 169 -18.39 -6.85 -10.69
CA GLY A 169 -17.74 -7.26 -11.94
C GLY A 169 -18.63 -7.15 -13.18
N SER A 170 -19.80 -6.53 -13.07
CA SER A 170 -20.70 -6.25 -14.20
C SER A 170 -20.11 -5.27 -15.21
N SER A 171 -19.17 -4.45 -14.76
CA SER A 171 -18.45 -3.47 -15.58
C SER A 171 -16.94 -3.60 -15.41
N LEU A 172 -16.19 -3.31 -16.47
CA LEU A 172 -14.74 -3.25 -16.40
C LEU A 172 -14.32 -2.10 -15.47
N VAL A 173 -13.48 -2.41 -14.47
CA VAL A 173 -12.89 -1.44 -13.54
C VAL A 173 -11.37 -1.52 -13.60
N LEU A 174 -10.68 -0.39 -13.48
CA LEU A 174 -9.22 -0.25 -13.64
C LEU A 174 -8.68 0.86 -12.75
N SER A 175 -7.36 0.79 -12.50
CA SER A 175 -6.52 1.86 -11.94
C SER A 175 -7.05 2.48 -10.64
N PRO A 176 -7.40 1.67 -9.62
CA PRO A 176 -7.89 2.20 -8.36
C PRO A 176 -6.78 2.95 -7.59
N ARG A 177 -7.13 4.06 -6.92
CA ARG A 177 -6.21 4.80 -6.05
C ARG A 177 -6.94 5.36 -4.85
N PHE A 178 -6.32 5.28 -3.67
CA PHE A 178 -6.84 5.92 -2.48
C PHE A 178 -6.66 7.44 -2.54
N ASN A 179 -7.64 8.16 -2.02
CA ASN A 179 -7.45 9.54 -1.64
C ASN A 179 -6.51 9.60 -0.42
N PRO A 180 -5.50 10.48 -0.38
CA PRO A 180 -4.51 10.49 0.69
C PRO A 180 -5.05 10.90 2.07
N ASN A 181 -6.23 11.54 2.12
CA ASN A 181 -6.79 12.11 3.35
C ASN A 181 -8.18 11.55 3.72
N LEU A 182 -8.85 10.88 2.79
CA LEU A 182 -10.22 10.39 2.94
C LEU A 182 -10.28 8.89 2.70
N GLN A 183 -11.22 8.19 3.34
CA GLN A 183 -11.51 6.79 3.08
C GLN A 183 -12.31 6.64 1.77
N LYS A 184 -11.74 7.15 0.68
CA LYS A 184 -12.33 7.17 -0.65
C LYS A 184 -11.35 6.63 -1.68
N ILE A 185 -11.89 5.97 -2.69
CA ILE A 185 -11.14 5.41 -3.80
C ILE A 185 -11.59 6.08 -5.10
N ILE A 186 -10.63 6.57 -5.89
CA ILE A 186 -10.85 6.94 -7.28
C ILE A 186 -10.52 5.75 -8.17
N TYR A 187 -11.33 5.47 -9.16
CA TYR A 187 -11.09 4.40 -10.12
C TYR A 187 -11.79 4.67 -11.43
N MET A 188 -11.33 4.01 -12.47
CA MET A 188 -12.00 4.01 -13.76
C MET A 188 -13.02 2.89 -13.85
N SER A 189 -14.18 3.19 -14.42
CA SER A 189 -15.19 2.19 -14.76
C SER A 189 -15.76 2.44 -16.15
N TYR A 190 -16.03 1.33 -16.85
CA TYR A 190 -16.73 1.30 -18.13
C TYR A 190 -18.22 1.00 -17.97
N ALA A 191 -18.79 1.35 -16.84
CA ALA A 191 -20.23 1.31 -16.65
C ALA A 191 -20.92 2.13 -17.77
N ASN A 192 -21.92 1.55 -18.42
CA ASN A 192 -22.61 2.12 -19.61
C ASN A 192 -21.71 2.25 -20.88
N GLY A 193 -20.64 1.47 -20.97
CA GLY A 193 -19.82 1.32 -22.19
C GLY A 193 -18.80 2.42 -22.45
N LEU A 194 -18.75 3.48 -21.64
CA LEU A 194 -17.78 4.56 -21.75
C LEU A 194 -16.88 4.63 -20.50
N PRO A 195 -15.57 4.89 -20.66
CA PRO A 195 -14.66 5.07 -19.55
C PRO A 195 -14.98 6.36 -18.79
N ARG A 196 -15.28 6.21 -17.49
CA ARG A 196 -15.54 7.34 -16.59
C ARG A 196 -14.77 7.20 -15.32
N LEU A 197 -14.48 8.34 -14.71
CA LEU A 197 -13.80 8.41 -13.43
C LEU A 197 -14.84 8.45 -12.31
N TYR A 198 -14.72 7.50 -11.38
CA TYR A 198 -15.62 7.34 -10.24
C TYR A 198 -14.90 7.61 -8.93
N PHE A 199 -15.65 8.13 -7.98
CA PHE A 199 -15.30 8.18 -6.57
C PHE A 199 -16.16 7.18 -5.82
N LEU A 200 -15.53 6.29 -5.05
CA LEU A 200 -16.20 5.38 -4.12
C LEU A 200 -15.91 5.84 -2.69
N ASP A 201 -16.95 6.14 -1.94
CA ASP A 201 -16.88 6.36 -0.50
C ASP A 201 -16.94 5.00 0.20
N MET A 202 -15.85 4.58 0.86
CA MET A 202 -15.76 3.23 1.43
C MET A 202 -16.73 2.99 2.60
N PRO A 203 -16.92 3.93 3.54
CA PRO A 203 -17.86 3.76 4.64
C PRO A 203 -19.33 3.58 4.19
N THR A 204 -19.74 4.30 3.16
CA THR A 204 -21.14 4.30 2.70
C THR A 204 -21.39 3.40 1.48
N GLY A 205 -20.34 3.00 0.76
CA GLY A 205 -20.43 2.32 -0.53
C GLY A 205 -20.97 3.19 -1.67
N GLN A 206 -21.17 4.50 -1.45
CA GLN A 206 -21.68 5.41 -2.45
C GLN A 206 -20.66 5.66 -3.56
N GLN A 207 -21.12 5.53 -4.80
CA GLN A 207 -20.33 5.80 -6.00
C GLN A 207 -20.82 7.08 -6.68
N THR A 208 -19.87 7.94 -7.09
CA THR A 208 -20.17 9.22 -7.75
C THR A 208 -19.26 9.38 -8.96
N ILE A 209 -19.82 9.76 -10.11
CA ILE A 209 -19.03 10.14 -11.28
C ILE A 209 -18.36 11.48 -10.99
N ILE A 210 -17.04 11.56 -11.17
CA ILE A 210 -16.26 12.77 -10.97
C ILE A 210 -15.63 13.30 -12.25
N GLY A 211 -15.60 12.48 -13.30
CA GLY A 211 -15.12 12.86 -14.62
C GLY A 211 -15.78 12.02 -15.71
N ASP A 212 -16.30 12.71 -16.73
CA ASP A 212 -16.88 12.14 -17.94
C ASP A 212 -16.18 12.81 -19.14
N PHE A 213 -14.99 12.29 -19.46
CA PHE A 213 -14.13 12.86 -20.48
C PHE A 213 -14.15 11.99 -21.71
N GLU A 214 -14.21 12.59 -22.90
CA GLU A 214 -14.08 11.87 -24.15
C GLU A 214 -12.70 11.22 -24.29
N GLY A 215 -12.66 10.07 -24.94
CA GLY A 215 -11.44 9.31 -25.22
C GLY A 215 -11.01 8.35 -24.12
N LEU A 216 -9.76 7.91 -24.18
CA LEU A 216 -9.17 7.03 -23.17
C LEU A 216 -8.86 7.84 -21.91
N ASN A 217 -9.35 7.38 -20.79
CA ASN A 217 -9.07 7.91 -19.47
C ASN A 217 -8.27 6.86 -18.69
N SER A 218 -7.16 7.20 -18.08
CA SER A 218 -6.37 6.20 -17.33
C SER A 218 -5.46 6.80 -16.27
N THR A 219 -5.00 5.93 -15.37
CA THR A 219 -3.92 6.19 -14.39
C THR A 219 -4.11 7.43 -13.51
N PRO A 220 -5.28 7.62 -12.89
CA PRO A 220 -5.48 8.78 -12.00
C PRO A 220 -4.54 8.71 -10.79
N ARG A 221 -4.03 9.86 -10.37
CA ARG A 221 -3.19 10.01 -9.18
C ARG A 221 -3.54 11.31 -8.46
N PHE A 222 -3.76 11.22 -7.15
CA PHE A 222 -3.94 12.40 -6.31
C PHE A 222 -2.61 13.10 -6.04
N ASN A 223 -2.67 14.41 -5.87
CA ASN A 223 -1.63 15.12 -5.14
C ASN A 223 -1.71 14.78 -3.64
N ALA A 224 -0.66 15.07 -2.85
CA ALA A 224 -0.60 14.74 -1.42
C ALA A 224 -1.74 15.35 -0.58
N LYS A 225 -2.31 16.48 -1.02
CA LYS A 225 -3.44 17.16 -0.36
C LYS A 225 -4.80 16.54 -0.72
N GLY A 226 -4.88 15.67 -1.74
CA GLY A 226 -6.14 15.10 -2.23
C GLY A 226 -7.05 16.10 -2.94
N THR A 227 -6.54 17.27 -3.31
CA THR A 227 -7.30 18.38 -3.93
C THR A 227 -7.22 18.39 -5.45
N LYS A 228 -6.25 17.67 -6.03
CA LYS A 228 -6.01 17.57 -7.47
C LYS A 228 -5.78 16.14 -7.88
N VAL A 229 -6.13 15.82 -9.12
CA VAL A 229 -5.88 14.51 -9.74
C VAL A 229 -5.17 14.73 -11.07
N ALA A 230 -3.97 14.20 -11.23
CA ALA A 230 -3.31 14.05 -12.52
C ALA A 230 -3.74 12.74 -13.16
N MET A 231 -3.95 12.74 -14.47
CA MET A 231 -4.41 11.58 -15.22
C MET A 231 -3.97 11.65 -16.69
N THR A 232 -4.05 10.53 -17.36
CA THR A 232 -3.84 10.43 -18.80
C THR A 232 -5.17 10.52 -19.53
N LEU A 233 -5.30 11.43 -20.48
CA LEU A 233 -6.49 11.55 -21.35
C LEU A 233 -6.09 11.63 -22.81
N THR A 234 -6.94 11.05 -23.70
CA THR A 234 -6.84 11.22 -25.15
C THR A 234 -7.97 12.13 -25.62
N GLN A 235 -7.81 13.43 -25.42
CA GLN A 235 -8.82 14.41 -25.85
C GLN A 235 -8.40 15.13 -27.13
N GLY A 236 -9.39 15.51 -27.95
CA GLY A 236 -9.19 16.28 -29.16
C GLY A 236 -8.93 15.45 -30.41
N HIS A 237 -8.79 16.12 -31.55
CA HIS A 237 -8.67 15.50 -32.91
C HIS A 237 -7.39 14.67 -33.11
N GLU A 238 -6.36 14.90 -32.28
CA GLU A 238 -5.08 14.21 -32.41
C GLU A 238 -5.08 12.83 -31.76
N GLY A 239 -5.99 12.55 -30.81
CA GLY A 239 -6.14 11.26 -30.13
C GLY A 239 -4.89 10.78 -29.39
N ASN A 240 -3.97 11.70 -29.04
CA ASN A 240 -2.71 11.39 -28.39
C ASN A 240 -2.86 11.41 -26.88
N PRO A 241 -2.37 10.39 -26.14
CA PRO A 241 -2.38 10.42 -24.68
C PRO A 241 -1.49 11.52 -24.12
N GLU A 242 -2.06 12.38 -23.28
CA GLU A 242 -1.40 13.51 -22.64
C GLU A 242 -1.74 13.56 -21.15
N ILE A 243 -0.93 14.25 -20.39
CA ILE A 243 -1.18 14.47 -18.95
C ILE A 243 -2.11 15.65 -18.74
N TYR A 244 -3.16 15.41 -17.99
CA TYR A 244 -4.12 16.42 -17.54
C TYR A 244 -4.20 16.47 -16.03
N GLU A 245 -4.52 17.63 -15.49
CA GLU A 245 -4.80 17.85 -14.07
C GLU A 245 -6.24 18.30 -13.90
N MET A 246 -6.98 17.69 -12.99
CA MET A 246 -8.31 18.09 -12.58
C MET A 246 -8.29 18.62 -11.14
N ASP A 247 -8.86 19.79 -10.92
CA ASP A 247 -9.14 20.29 -9.58
C ASP A 247 -10.38 19.60 -9.00
N MET A 248 -10.30 19.04 -7.80
CA MET A 248 -11.37 18.23 -7.21
C MET A 248 -12.55 19.05 -6.71
N GLY A 249 -12.35 20.33 -6.41
CA GLY A 249 -13.41 21.24 -5.96
C GLY A 249 -14.21 21.81 -7.13
N SER A 250 -13.52 22.44 -8.06
CA SER A 250 -14.15 23.11 -9.23
C SER A 250 -14.44 22.19 -10.41
N ARG A 251 -13.84 20.98 -10.44
CA ARG A 251 -13.88 20.04 -11.59
C ARG A 251 -13.28 20.61 -12.87
N THR A 252 -12.52 21.69 -12.77
CA THR A 252 -11.81 22.23 -13.93
C THR A 252 -10.68 21.33 -14.36
N LEU A 253 -10.57 21.12 -15.67
CA LEU A 253 -9.55 20.29 -16.31
C LEU A 253 -8.52 21.16 -16.99
N LYS A 254 -7.23 20.90 -16.77
CA LYS A 254 -6.10 21.58 -17.40
C LYS A 254 -5.19 20.57 -18.08
N ARG A 255 -4.88 20.74 -19.35
CA ARG A 255 -3.86 19.97 -20.05
C ARG A 255 -2.47 20.48 -19.63
N LEU A 256 -1.54 19.56 -19.29
CA LEU A 256 -0.19 19.86 -18.83
C LEU A 256 0.88 19.56 -19.87
N THR A 257 0.66 18.56 -20.74
CA THR A 257 1.62 18.21 -21.79
C THR A 257 1.03 18.40 -23.19
N TYR A 258 1.92 18.71 -24.16
CA TYR A 258 1.57 19.05 -25.55
C TYR A 258 2.64 18.47 -26.48
N HIS A 259 2.76 17.16 -26.54
CA HIS A 259 3.81 16.51 -27.33
C HIS A 259 3.22 15.41 -28.23
N ARG A 260 3.89 15.10 -29.34
CA ARG A 260 3.47 14.00 -30.25
C ARG A 260 3.73 12.61 -29.66
N GLY A 261 4.61 12.49 -28.69
CA GLY A 261 4.85 11.25 -27.94
C GLY A 261 3.70 10.96 -26.98
N ILE A 262 3.59 9.71 -26.58
CA ILE A 262 2.60 9.20 -25.64
C ILE A 262 3.04 9.57 -24.22
N ASP A 263 2.31 10.43 -23.54
CA ASP A 263 2.56 10.83 -22.16
C ASP A 263 1.54 10.17 -21.23
N THR A 264 2.01 9.34 -20.29
CA THR A 264 1.14 8.52 -19.44
C THR A 264 1.63 8.40 -17.99
N SER A 265 0.78 7.84 -17.14
CA SER A 265 1.13 7.41 -15.79
C SER A 265 1.76 8.51 -14.92
N PRO A 266 1.11 9.67 -14.76
CA PRO A 266 1.62 10.75 -13.92
C PRO A 266 1.66 10.35 -12.44
N SER A 267 2.64 10.87 -11.68
CA SER A 267 2.70 10.76 -10.22
C SER A 267 3.28 12.05 -9.63
N TYR A 268 2.57 12.64 -8.66
CA TYR A 268 3.04 13.85 -7.97
C TYR A 268 4.19 13.57 -7.01
N SER A 269 5.07 14.55 -6.86
CA SER A 269 5.94 14.66 -5.70
C SER A 269 5.12 14.88 -4.43
N PRO A 270 5.59 14.43 -3.24
CA PRO A 270 4.87 14.66 -1.98
C PRO A 270 4.75 16.14 -1.62
N GLU A 271 5.69 16.99 -2.04
CA GLU A 271 5.66 18.44 -1.90
C GLU A 271 4.60 19.08 -2.82
N GLY A 272 4.22 18.39 -3.90
CA GLY A 272 3.22 18.85 -4.87
C GLY A 272 3.71 19.90 -5.84
N ASP A 273 5.02 20.04 -6.02
CA ASP A 273 5.68 20.97 -6.93
C ASP A 273 6.05 20.34 -8.28
N LYS A 274 6.17 19.00 -8.34
CA LYS A 274 6.55 18.25 -9.53
C LYS A 274 5.63 17.08 -9.83
N ILE A 275 5.69 16.63 -11.09
CA ILE A 275 5.06 15.41 -11.59
C ILE A 275 6.13 14.60 -12.33
N VAL A 276 6.28 13.32 -12.00
CA VAL A 276 6.97 12.34 -12.83
C VAL A 276 5.95 11.63 -13.73
N PHE A 277 6.32 11.34 -14.96
CA PHE A 277 5.46 10.64 -15.92
C PHE A 277 6.28 9.82 -16.91
N ASN A 278 5.64 8.91 -17.62
CA ASN A 278 6.22 8.13 -18.68
C ASN A 278 5.99 8.82 -20.03
N SER A 279 7.01 8.84 -20.88
CA SER A 279 6.91 9.39 -22.24
C SER A 279 7.83 8.68 -23.21
N ASP A 280 7.38 8.46 -24.45
CA ASP A 280 8.20 7.96 -25.54
C ASP A 280 8.75 9.07 -26.45
N ARG A 281 8.65 10.34 -26.04
CA ARG A 281 9.11 11.53 -26.79
C ARG A 281 10.58 11.49 -27.22
N GLY A 282 11.40 10.70 -26.54
CA GLY A 282 12.81 10.45 -26.88
C GLY A 282 13.04 9.23 -27.76
N GLY A 283 11.99 8.65 -28.35
CA GLY A 283 12.04 7.47 -29.25
C GLY A 283 11.73 6.14 -28.51
N GLN A 284 11.92 6.06 -27.20
CA GLN A 284 11.56 4.91 -26.37
C GLN A 284 10.95 5.38 -25.06
N PRO A 285 10.04 4.58 -24.45
CA PRO A 285 9.47 4.88 -23.14
C PRO A 285 10.55 5.12 -22.08
N ALA A 286 10.55 6.31 -21.52
CA ALA A 286 11.44 6.76 -20.45
C ALA A 286 10.67 7.59 -19.43
N LEU A 287 11.26 7.83 -18.27
CA LEU A 287 10.67 8.69 -17.26
C LEU A 287 11.12 10.14 -17.48
N TYR A 288 10.19 11.03 -17.28
CA TYR A 288 10.37 12.48 -17.35
C TYR A 288 9.79 13.13 -16.10
N THR A 289 10.34 14.25 -15.69
CA THR A 289 9.78 15.11 -14.66
C THR A 289 9.38 16.46 -15.25
N MET A 290 8.38 17.11 -14.66
CA MET A 290 7.95 18.47 -14.97
C MET A 290 7.46 19.18 -13.71
N ASN A 291 7.35 20.49 -13.77
CA ASN A 291 6.64 21.25 -12.75
C ASN A 291 5.12 20.97 -12.86
N THR A 292 4.35 21.21 -11.79
CA THR A 292 2.90 20.96 -11.79
C THR A 292 2.09 21.91 -12.68
N ASP A 293 2.72 22.97 -13.20
CA ASP A 293 2.13 23.83 -14.23
C ASP A 293 2.32 23.31 -15.68
N GLY A 294 3.12 22.24 -15.87
CA GLY A 294 3.50 21.63 -17.14
C GLY A 294 4.84 22.12 -17.70
N SER A 295 5.49 23.07 -17.03
CA SER A 295 6.79 23.61 -17.45
C SER A 295 7.99 22.71 -17.07
N ASN A 296 9.17 22.99 -17.61
CA ASN A 296 10.45 22.36 -17.28
C ASN A 296 10.46 20.83 -17.43
N VAL A 297 9.92 20.33 -18.55
CA VAL A 297 9.96 18.90 -18.84
C VAL A 297 11.39 18.44 -19.05
N THR A 298 11.87 17.53 -18.20
CA THR A 298 13.24 17.02 -18.20
C THR A 298 13.23 15.50 -18.15
N ARG A 299 14.07 14.87 -18.98
CA ARG A 299 14.25 13.42 -18.94
C ARG A 299 14.97 13.00 -17.66
N LEU A 300 14.46 11.95 -17.00
CA LEU A 300 15.00 11.42 -15.75
C LEU A 300 15.86 10.17 -15.97
N THR A 301 15.44 9.26 -16.88
CA THR A 301 16.11 7.97 -17.08
C THR A 301 16.81 7.89 -18.42
N TYR A 302 18.06 7.38 -18.44
CA TYR A 302 18.92 7.29 -19.61
C TYR A 302 19.50 5.88 -19.85
N GLY A 303 19.20 4.91 -18.98
CA GLY A 303 19.66 3.53 -19.09
C GLY A 303 19.03 2.77 -20.26
N ASP A 304 19.59 1.60 -20.56
CA ASP A 304 19.03 0.67 -21.53
C ASP A 304 17.66 0.16 -21.08
N GLY A 305 16.81 -0.22 -22.06
CA GLY A 305 15.46 -0.72 -21.79
C GLY A 305 14.38 0.35 -21.82
N ARG A 306 13.19 -0.01 -21.40
CA ARG A 306 12.00 0.84 -21.42
C ARG A 306 11.47 1.02 -20.01
N TYR A 307 10.99 2.20 -19.68
CA TYR A 307 10.54 2.57 -18.34
C TYR A 307 9.05 2.91 -18.34
N TYR A 308 8.33 2.43 -17.32
CA TYR A 308 6.88 2.57 -17.21
C TYR A 308 6.44 2.79 -15.76
N ALA A 309 5.17 3.17 -15.57
CA ALA A 309 4.44 3.21 -14.33
C ALA A 309 5.21 3.84 -13.15
N PRO A 310 5.74 5.07 -13.27
CA PRO A 310 6.44 5.72 -12.17
C PRO A 310 5.52 5.97 -10.98
N ALA A 311 6.05 5.84 -9.77
CA ALA A 311 5.38 6.17 -8.52
C ALA A 311 6.34 6.91 -7.60
N TRP A 312 6.07 8.16 -7.29
CA TRP A 312 6.88 8.95 -6.37
C TRP A 312 6.71 8.45 -4.95
N SER A 313 7.82 8.28 -4.23
CA SER A 313 7.81 7.91 -2.81
C SER A 313 7.15 9.01 -1.96
N PRO A 314 6.34 8.66 -0.96
CA PRO A 314 5.77 9.64 -0.02
C PRO A 314 6.84 10.38 0.81
N ARG A 315 8.09 9.89 0.81
CA ARG A 315 9.26 10.55 1.43
C ARG A 315 9.91 11.58 0.52
N GLY A 316 9.60 11.59 -0.78
CA GLY A 316 10.21 12.48 -1.77
C GLY A 316 11.60 12.06 -2.25
N ASP A 317 12.19 11.06 -1.63
CA ASP A 317 13.59 10.63 -1.84
C ASP A 317 13.81 9.70 -3.02
N LEU A 318 12.78 8.99 -3.48
CA LEU A 318 12.86 8.01 -4.55
C LEU A 318 11.63 8.04 -5.47
N ILE A 319 11.81 7.56 -6.68
CA ILE A 319 10.75 7.23 -7.64
C ILE A 319 10.86 5.74 -7.94
N ALA A 320 9.80 4.97 -7.65
CA ALA A 320 9.69 3.59 -8.10
C ALA A 320 9.21 3.55 -9.55
N PHE A 321 9.61 2.52 -10.29
CA PHE A 321 9.23 2.34 -11.69
C PHE A 321 9.24 0.87 -12.11
N VAL A 322 8.64 0.59 -13.24
CA VAL A 322 8.81 -0.66 -13.97
C VAL A 322 9.85 -0.45 -15.05
N LYS A 323 10.83 -1.35 -15.17
CA LYS A 323 11.80 -1.39 -16.27
C LYS A 323 11.66 -2.70 -17.03
N GLU A 324 11.41 -2.61 -18.32
CA GLU A 324 11.54 -3.74 -19.24
C GLU A 324 12.94 -3.72 -19.85
N LEU A 325 13.68 -4.78 -19.62
CA LEU A 325 15.02 -4.98 -20.17
C LEU A 325 15.13 -6.40 -20.74
N ARG A 326 15.26 -6.51 -22.06
CA ARG A 326 15.41 -7.79 -22.77
C ARG A 326 14.27 -8.79 -22.51
N GLY A 327 13.04 -8.30 -22.35
CA GLY A 327 11.85 -9.12 -22.07
C GLY A 327 11.67 -9.56 -20.61
N VAL A 328 12.50 -9.05 -19.69
CA VAL A 328 12.38 -9.21 -18.26
C VAL A 328 11.89 -7.89 -17.64
N PHE A 329 10.95 -7.97 -16.74
CA PHE A 329 10.39 -6.80 -16.06
C PHE A 329 10.92 -6.71 -14.62
N HIS A 330 11.32 -5.52 -14.25
CA HIS A 330 11.91 -5.20 -12.96
C HIS A 330 11.13 -4.08 -12.29
N ILE A 331 10.89 -4.21 -10.99
CA ILE A 331 10.62 -3.06 -10.15
C ILE A 331 11.96 -2.44 -9.78
N GLY A 332 12.13 -1.16 -10.05
CA GLY A 332 13.34 -0.40 -9.72
C GLY A 332 13.01 0.88 -8.99
N VAL A 333 14.04 1.52 -8.45
CA VAL A 333 13.97 2.84 -7.82
C VAL A 333 15.12 3.72 -8.31
N ILE A 334 14.86 5.02 -8.39
CA ILE A 334 15.82 6.04 -8.79
C ILE A 334 15.62 7.31 -7.96
N ASP A 335 16.70 8.06 -7.74
CA ASP A 335 16.64 9.39 -7.14
C ASP A 335 15.85 10.36 -8.06
N PRO A 336 15.00 11.25 -7.53
CA PRO A 336 14.26 12.23 -8.33
C PRO A 336 15.13 13.22 -9.12
N GLN A 337 16.40 13.34 -8.78
CA GLN A 337 17.39 14.14 -9.53
C GLN A 337 18.06 13.33 -10.65
N GLY A 338 17.77 12.03 -10.77
CA GLY A 338 18.44 11.11 -11.70
C GLY A 338 19.66 10.45 -11.09
N GLY A 339 20.45 9.76 -11.93
CA GLY A 339 21.65 9.04 -11.52
C GLY A 339 21.50 7.52 -11.65
N GLU A 340 22.17 6.77 -10.77
CA GLU A 340 22.10 5.30 -10.77
C GLU A 340 20.73 4.80 -10.34
N GLU A 341 20.17 3.93 -11.16
CA GLU A 341 18.98 3.18 -10.83
C GLU A 341 19.33 1.90 -10.05
N ARG A 342 18.47 1.49 -9.15
CA ARG A 342 18.58 0.23 -8.44
C ARG A 342 17.39 -0.66 -8.76
N LEU A 343 17.63 -1.82 -9.37
CA LEU A 343 16.61 -2.81 -9.64
C LEU A 343 16.43 -3.68 -8.40
N LEU A 344 15.19 -3.82 -7.94
CA LEU A 344 14.83 -4.56 -6.73
C LEU A 344 14.36 -5.98 -7.05
N THR A 345 13.80 -6.18 -8.25
CA THR A 345 13.21 -7.47 -8.67
C THR A 345 13.58 -7.82 -10.09
N ASP A 346 13.32 -9.08 -10.45
CA ASP A 346 13.31 -9.58 -11.81
C ASP A 346 12.19 -10.61 -11.96
N SER A 347 11.41 -10.55 -13.03
CA SER A 347 10.34 -11.51 -13.30
C SER A 347 9.89 -11.44 -14.74
N TYR A 348 9.06 -12.41 -15.15
CA TYR A 348 8.41 -12.38 -16.47
C TYR A 348 7.60 -11.10 -16.66
N MET A 349 6.83 -10.68 -15.63
CA MET A 349 6.11 -9.40 -15.61
C MET A 349 5.89 -8.94 -14.19
N ASP A 350 6.59 -7.87 -13.79
CA ASP A 350 6.33 -7.08 -12.60
C ASP A 350 5.76 -5.73 -13.03
N ASP A 351 4.66 -5.29 -12.42
CA ASP A 351 3.96 -4.08 -12.85
C ASP A 351 3.26 -3.33 -11.71
N SER A 352 2.93 -2.06 -11.98
CA SER A 352 2.11 -1.17 -11.15
C SER A 352 2.61 -1.03 -9.71
N PRO A 353 3.88 -0.65 -9.47
CA PRO A 353 4.40 -0.44 -8.12
C PRO A 353 3.70 0.73 -7.42
N THR A 354 3.37 0.55 -6.14
CA THR A 354 2.91 1.62 -5.26
C THR A 354 3.54 1.50 -3.88
N TRP A 355 3.71 2.63 -3.21
CA TRP A 355 4.38 2.73 -1.93
C TRP A 355 3.44 2.52 -0.76
N ALA A 356 3.93 1.85 0.29
CA ALA A 356 3.40 1.99 1.62
C ALA A 356 3.56 3.46 2.10
N PRO A 357 2.70 3.95 3.01
CA PRO A 357 2.70 5.38 3.38
C PRO A 357 3.99 5.86 4.04
N ASN A 358 4.81 4.95 4.57
CA ASN A 358 6.13 5.29 5.12
C ASN A 358 7.27 5.30 4.09
N GLY A 359 7.00 4.93 2.82
CA GLY A 359 8.00 4.92 1.76
C GLY A 359 9.09 3.86 1.90
N ARG A 360 8.86 2.79 2.68
CA ARG A 360 9.82 1.70 2.90
C ARG A 360 9.51 0.43 2.15
N VAL A 361 8.25 0.20 1.84
CA VAL A 361 7.77 -1.02 1.20
C VAL A 361 7.00 -0.67 -0.05
N LEU A 362 7.19 -1.46 -1.09
CA LEU A 362 6.41 -1.41 -2.33
C LEU A 362 5.44 -2.59 -2.39
N VAL A 363 4.25 -2.36 -2.90
CA VAL A 363 3.35 -3.40 -3.40
C VAL A 363 3.26 -3.29 -4.91
N PHE A 364 3.24 -4.42 -5.59
CA PHE A 364 3.16 -4.51 -7.05
C PHE A 364 2.48 -5.81 -7.48
N SER A 365 2.09 -5.91 -8.74
CA SER A 365 1.59 -7.15 -9.33
C SER A 365 2.71 -7.91 -10.02
N ARG A 366 2.74 -9.24 -9.87
CA ARG A 366 3.73 -10.13 -10.47
C ARG A 366 3.06 -11.30 -11.17
N GLN A 367 3.50 -11.55 -12.40
CA GLN A 367 3.24 -12.78 -13.12
C GLN A 367 4.59 -13.47 -13.38
N LYS A 368 4.76 -14.70 -12.87
CA LYS A 368 6.06 -15.40 -12.93
C LYS A 368 6.36 -16.00 -14.30
N SER A 369 5.32 -16.29 -15.10
CA SER A 369 5.43 -16.82 -16.47
C SER A 369 4.20 -16.45 -17.28
N ARG A 370 4.23 -16.64 -18.59
CA ARG A 370 3.09 -16.39 -19.48
C ARG A 370 1.84 -17.20 -19.15
N SER A 371 2.00 -18.38 -18.56
CA SER A 371 0.90 -19.28 -18.19
C SER A 371 0.45 -19.11 -16.75
N ASP A 372 1.17 -18.32 -15.93
CA ASP A 372 0.85 -18.08 -14.54
C ASP A 372 -0.22 -17.00 -14.41
N ILE A 373 -0.83 -16.92 -13.23
CA ILE A 373 -1.77 -15.87 -12.86
C ILE A 373 -1.03 -14.71 -12.20
N SER A 374 -1.54 -13.50 -12.38
CA SER A 374 -1.00 -12.33 -11.69
C SER A 374 -1.38 -12.35 -10.20
N ARG A 375 -0.41 -12.07 -9.32
CA ARG A 375 -0.56 -12.00 -7.87
C ARG A 375 0.07 -10.73 -7.32
N LEU A 376 -0.33 -10.32 -6.12
CA LEU A 376 0.30 -9.19 -5.46
C LEU A 376 1.51 -9.64 -4.66
N TYR A 377 2.55 -8.80 -4.70
CA TYR A 377 3.79 -8.99 -3.95
C TYR A 377 4.17 -7.70 -3.25
N THR A 378 4.83 -7.84 -2.11
CA THR A 378 5.52 -6.73 -1.45
C THR A 378 7.02 -6.97 -1.45
N ILE A 379 7.79 -5.88 -1.47
CA ILE A 379 9.24 -5.89 -1.35
C ILE A 379 9.70 -4.68 -0.54
N ASP A 380 10.68 -4.86 0.32
CA ASP A 380 11.33 -3.77 1.03
C ASP A 380 12.32 -3.05 0.11
N LEU A 381 12.56 -1.75 0.37
CA LEU A 381 13.53 -0.93 -0.36
C LEU A 381 14.95 -1.51 -0.42
N THR A 382 15.31 -2.35 0.52
CA THR A 382 16.61 -3.05 0.53
C THR A 382 16.71 -4.14 -0.53
N GLY A 383 15.60 -4.49 -1.20
CA GLY A 383 15.50 -5.63 -2.12
C GLY A 383 15.26 -6.97 -1.41
N TYR A 384 15.14 -6.95 -0.09
CA TYR A 384 14.81 -8.13 0.71
C TYR A 384 13.32 -8.22 1.01
N ASN A 385 12.93 -9.34 1.62
CA ASN A 385 11.55 -9.60 2.06
C ASN A 385 10.52 -9.54 0.92
N LEU A 386 10.90 -10.08 -0.25
CA LEU A 386 9.96 -10.30 -1.35
C LEU A 386 8.92 -11.33 -0.90
N ARG A 387 7.66 -10.93 -0.81
CA ARG A 387 6.59 -11.74 -0.26
C ARG A 387 5.32 -11.64 -1.09
N GLU A 388 4.71 -12.78 -1.36
CA GLU A 388 3.38 -12.84 -1.95
C GLU A 388 2.31 -12.42 -0.93
N LEU A 389 1.35 -11.62 -1.36
CA LEU A 389 0.13 -11.32 -0.64
C LEU A 389 -0.99 -12.22 -1.17
N PRO A 390 -1.46 -13.20 -0.39
CA PRO A 390 -2.50 -14.11 -0.83
C PRO A 390 -3.79 -13.38 -1.20
N THR A 391 -4.32 -13.69 -2.38
CA THR A 391 -5.62 -13.22 -2.86
C THR A 391 -6.43 -14.40 -3.39
N PRO A 392 -7.77 -14.42 -3.22
CA PRO A 392 -8.62 -15.52 -3.72
C PRO A 392 -8.61 -15.67 -5.24
N THR A 393 -8.29 -14.59 -5.97
CA THR A 393 -8.34 -14.51 -7.43
C THR A 393 -7.02 -13.93 -7.96
N ASN A 394 -6.87 -13.89 -9.30
CA ASN A 394 -5.84 -13.03 -9.91
C ASN A 394 -5.98 -11.61 -9.37
N ALA A 395 -4.85 -10.94 -9.19
CA ALA A 395 -4.84 -9.59 -8.66
C ALA A 395 -3.82 -8.72 -9.41
N THR A 396 -4.28 -7.54 -9.85
CA THR A 396 -3.50 -6.55 -10.59
C THR A 396 -3.76 -5.14 -10.07
N ASP A 397 -2.99 -4.17 -10.50
CA ASP A 397 -3.19 -2.74 -10.23
C ASP A 397 -3.34 -2.39 -8.74
N PRO A 398 -2.43 -2.82 -7.86
CA PRO A 398 -2.56 -2.52 -6.45
C PRO A 398 -2.36 -1.04 -6.15
N ALA A 399 -3.02 -0.55 -5.10
CA ALA A 399 -2.73 0.74 -4.50
C ALA A 399 -2.79 0.65 -2.97
N TRP A 400 -1.77 1.19 -2.32
CA TRP A 400 -1.69 1.24 -0.87
C TRP A 400 -2.46 2.44 -0.31
N SER A 401 -3.20 2.25 0.79
CA SER A 401 -3.90 3.34 1.46
C SER A 401 -2.97 4.20 2.31
N PRO A 402 -3.36 5.44 2.67
CA PRO A 402 -2.79 6.10 3.82
C PRO A 402 -3.08 5.32 5.10
N LEU A 403 -2.41 5.70 6.21
CA LEU A 403 -2.71 5.16 7.54
C LEU A 403 -4.18 5.43 7.91
N ILE A 404 -4.86 4.41 8.37
CA ILE A 404 -6.22 4.50 8.90
C ILE A 404 -6.11 4.94 10.37
N LYS A 405 -6.69 6.09 10.67
CA LYS A 405 -6.67 6.69 12.02
C LYS A 405 -7.71 6.10 12.93
#